data_0c172ecf0fc6f94752872b58da9685bd
#
_entry.id   0c172ecf0fc6f94752872b58da9685bd
#
_cell.length_a   1.000
_cell.length_b   1.000
_cell.length_c   1.000
_cell.angle_alpha   90.00
_cell.angle_beta   90.00
_cell.angle_gamma   90.00
#
_symmetry.space_group_name_H-M   'P 1'
#
loop_
_entity.id
_entity.type
_entity.pdbx_description
1 polymer ?
#
loop_
_entity_poly.entity_id
_entity_poly.type
_entity_poly.pdbx_seq_one_letter_code
_entity_poly.pdbx_strand_id
1 'polypeptide(L)'
;MKLAVLYAGQGAQHPGMGKEFYEGSPAFRAAFDSAELDFDLHRVCFEDPDGLLNQTEYTQPCMVAFACGVTAVLAQQGVKPAYVAGLSLGEYSALEAAGVFTAKQAIELAAYRGKAMAEAAKGIDCGMTAVLNLDRQALAACCEQAAQLGCVPICNYNCPGQLVIGGEKAAVDKAAALAKEAGARRCIPLKVSGPFHTRLMAPAGDALAKRFASEPFGEMQVPVLFNCLGREKAEQDSIPALLVKQVQSSVYMEDTLRRLGELGVDHILEVGPGSALAGFVKKTLPGVVCASVETPEQLNAALTAWKEEL
;
A
#
# COMPACT_ATOMS: atom_id res chain seq x y z
N MET A 1 -16.93 -18.46 -5.79
CA MET A 1 -15.87 -17.62 -5.22
C MET A 1 -15.90 -16.23 -5.82
N LYS A 2 -15.90 -15.17 -5.02
CA LYS A 2 -15.72 -13.78 -5.45
C LYS A 2 -14.43 -13.24 -4.86
N LEU A 3 -13.36 -13.28 -5.65
CA LEU A 3 -12.00 -12.99 -5.23
C LEU A 3 -11.68 -11.49 -5.31
N ALA A 4 -11.05 -10.93 -4.26
CA ALA A 4 -10.30 -9.69 -4.35
C ALA A 4 -8.80 -9.96 -4.14
N VAL A 5 -7.95 -9.22 -4.86
CA VAL A 5 -6.51 -9.22 -4.63
C VAL A 5 -6.10 -7.91 -3.96
N LEU A 6 -5.39 -8.03 -2.84
CA LEU A 6 -4.86 -6.91 -2.08
C LEU A 6 -3.34 -6.88 -2.18
N TYR A 7 -2.79 -5.70 -2.47
CA TYR A 7 -1.35 -5.51 -2.61
C TYR A 7 -0.76 -4.81 -1.40
N ALA A 8 0.29 -5.41 -0.85
CA ALA A 8 0.99 -4.89 0.32
C ALA A 8 1.62 -3.51 0.06
N GLY A 9 1.68 -2.70 1.09
CA GLY A 9 2.40 -1.44 1.10
C GLY A 9 3.83 -1.58 1.62
N GLN A 10 4.52 -0.44 1.73
CA GLN A 10 5.85 -0.35 2.32
C GLN A 10 5.81 -0.75 3.81
N GLY A 11 6.86 -1.44 4.28
CA GLY A 11 7.07 -1.79 5.69
C GLY A 11 7.31 -3.27 5.97
N ALA A 12 7.06 -4.15 5.00
CA ALA A 12 7.28 -5.59 5.14
C ALA A 12 8.41 -6.13 4.23
N GLN A 13 9.04 -5.26 3.44
CA GLN A 13 10.14 -5.63 2.55
C GLN A 13 11.33 -6.21 3.31
N HIS A 14 11.98 -7.18 2.70
CA HIS A 14 13.22 -7.77 3.18
C HIS A 14 14.07 -8.27 2.02
N PRO A 15 15.40 -8.35 2.17
CA PRO A 15 16.27 -8.93 1.15
C PRO A 15 15.86 -10.34 0.78
N GLY A 16 15.85 -10.64 -0.52
CA GLY A 16 15.45 -11.95 -1.04
C GLY A 16 13.97 -12.09 -1.37
N MET A 17 13.11 -11.11 -1.06
CA MET A 17 11.70 -11.17 -1.43
C MET A 17 11.52 -11.35 -2.94
N GLY A 18 10.73 -12.36 -3.35
CA GLY A 18 10.47 -12.67 -4.75
C GLY A 18 11.55 -13.48 -5.48
N LYS A 19 12.70 -13.79 -4.85
CA LYS A 19 13.79 -14.52 -5.50
C LYS A 19 13.35 -15.89 -5.98
N GLU A 20 12.60 -16.64 -5.18
CA GLU A 20 12.08 -17.96 -5.56
C GLU A 20 11.12 -17.89 -6.76
N PHE A 21 10.25 -16.87 -6.80
CA PHE A 21 9.41 -16.61 -7.98
C PHE A 21 10.25 -16.26 -9.20
N TYR A 22 11.28 -15.43 -9.03
CA TYR A 22 12.17 -15.02 -10.09
C TYR A 22 12.92 -16.22 -10.68
N GLU A 23 13.43 -17.13 -9.85
CA GLU A 23 14.12 -18.35 -10.28
C GLU A 23 13.17 -19.33 -10.97
N GLY A 24 11.93 -19.45 -10.48
CA GLY A 24 10.96 -20.47 -10.91
C GLY A 24 10.00 -20.05 -12.03
N SER A 25 9.80 -18.74 -12.28
CA SER A 25 8.75 -18.27 -13.21
C SER A 25 9.26 -17.30 -14.27
N PRO A 26 9.22 -17.68 -15.56
CA PRO A 26 9.50 -16.74 -16.66
C PRO A 26 8.54 -15.53 -16.68
N ALA A 27 7.27 -15.72 -16.32
CA ALA A 27 6.29 -14.63 -16.27
C ALA A 27 6.64 -13.61 -15.19
N PHE A 28 7.05 -14.09 -14.01
CA PHE A 28 7.54 -13.21 -12.95
C PHE A 28 8.75 -12.40 -13.41
N ARG A 29 9.78 -13.07 -13.99
CA ARG A 29 10.99 -12.40 -14.51
C ARG A 29 10.64 -11.32 -15.51
N ALA A 30 9.80 -11.62 -16.49
CA ALA A 30 9.44 -10.67 -17.53
C ALA A 30 8.79 -9.39 -16.98
N ALA A 31 7.95 -9.51 -15.95
CA ALA A 31 7.34 -8.36 -15.31
C ALA A 31 8.35 -7.62 -14.42
N PHE A 32 9.11 -8.35 -13.59
CA PHE A 32 10.09 -7.80 -12.66
C PHE A 32 11.19 -7.01 -13.38
N ASP A 33 11.69 -7.53 -14.51
CA ASP A 33 12.79 -6.94 -15.28
C ASP A 33 12.32 -5.90 -16.31
N SER A 34 11.03 -5.56 -16.34
CA SER A 34 10.47 -4.70 -17.41
C SER A 34 10.87 -3.22 -17.29
N ALA A 35 11.23 -2.75 -16.09
CA ALA A 35 11.47 -1.34 -15.83
C ALA A 35 12.93 -0.93 -16.01
N GLU A 36 13.14 0.32 -16.42
CA GLU A 36 14.44 0.96 -16.49
C GLU A 36 14.62 1.89 -15.29
N LEU A 37 15.51 1.51 -14.37
CA LEU A 37 15.79 2.24 -13.13
C LEU A 37 17.24 2.72 -13.12
N ASP A 38 17.52 3.75 -12.32
CA ASP A 38 18.89 4.29 -12.13
C ASP A 38 19.70 3.53 -11.07
N PHE A 39 19.21 2.37 -10.64
CA PHE A 39 19.89 1.45 -9.73
C PHE A 39 19.61 -0.01 -10.14
N ASP A 40 20.43 -0.91 -9.60
CA ASP A 40 20.27 -2.36 -9.82
C ASP A 40 19.16 -2.91 -8.91
N LEU A 41 17.98 -3.14 -9.53
CA LEU A 41 16.79 -3.64 -8.84
C LEU A 41 17.05 -5.02 -8.19
N HIS A 42 17.77 -5.91 -8.89
CA HIS A 42 18.10 -7.25 -8.37
C HIS A 42 18.98 -7.18 -7.15
N ARG A 43 20.05 -6.39 -7.22
CA ARG A 43 20.99 -6.21 -6.14
C ARG A 43 20.30 -5.65 -4.88
N VAL A 44 19.44 -4.64 -5.06
CA VAL A 44 18.71 -4.03 -3.92
C VAL A 44 17.64 -4.96 -3.39
N CYS A 45 16.83 -5.58 -4.26
CA CYS A 45 15.70 -6.42 -3.83
C CYS A 45 16.14 -7.76 -3.24
N PHE A 46 17.16 -8.42 -3.83
CA PHE A 46 17.53 -9.78 -3.47
C PHE A 46 18.69 -9.86 -2.48
N GLU A 47 19.60 -8.90 -2.46
CA GLU A 47 20.83 -8.97 -1.66
C GLU A 47 20.93 -7.84 -0.62
N ASP A 48 20.61 -6.63 -1.01
CA ASP A 48 20.66 -5.38 -0.23
C ASP A 48 21.96 -5.18 0.56
N PRO A 49 23.14 -5.33 -0.06
CA PRO A 49 24.41 -5.26 0.67
C PRO A 49 24.68 -3.86 1.23
N ASP A 50 24.05 -2.83 0.67
CA ASP A 50 24.25 -1.43 1.02
C ASP A 50 23.12 -0.89 1.95
N GLY A 51 22.13 -1.73 2.30
CA GLY A 51 21.01 -1.37 3.18
C GLY A 51 20.04 -0.35 2.57
N LEU A 52 19.91 -0.33 1.24
CA LEU A 52 19.07 0.63 0.50
C LEU A 52 17.60 0.25 0.52
N LEU A 53 17.27 -1.04 0.63
CA LEU A 53 15.91 -1.55 0.52
C LEU A 53 14.92 -0.92 1.51
N ASN A 54 15.41 -0.39 2.64
CA ASN A 54 14.59 0.28 3.63
C ASN A 54 14.44 1.79 3.40
N GLN A 55 15.04 2.34 2.36
CA GLN A 55 14.85 3.73 1.96
C GLN A 55 13.69 3.80 0.97
N THR A 56 12.78 4.73 1.19
CA THR A 56 11.49 4.83 0.46
C THR A 56 11.65 4.81 -1.06
N GLU A 57 12.67 5.47 -1.59
CA GLU A 57 12.96 5.56 -3.02
C GLU A 57 13.37 4.22 -3.66
N TYR A 58 13.90 3.28 -2.87
CA TYR A 58 14.25 1.93 -3.30
C TYR A 58 13.18 0.90 -2.91
N THR A 59 12.61 1.04 -1.71
CA THR A 59 11.54 0.15 -1.24
C THR A 59 10.39 0.09 -2.24
N GLN A 60 9.95 1.26 -2.73
CA GLN A 60 8.74 1.34 -3.52
C GLN A 60 8.85 0.59 -4.86
N PRO A 61 9.85 0.82 -5.71
CA PRO A 61 9.99 0.06 -6.95
C PRO A 61 10.24 -1.43 -6.71
N CYS A 62 11.01 -1.83 -5.68
CA CYS A 62 11.22 -3.24 -5.37
C CYS A 62 9.92 -3.96 -5.00
N MET A 63 9.09 -3.37 -4.17
CA MET A 63 7.80 -3.93 -3.76
C MET A 63 6.82 -4.02 -4.94
N VAL A 64 6.77 -3.00 -5.80
CA VAL A 64 5.89 -3.01 -6.98
C VAL A 64 6.39 -4.01 -8.01
N ALA A 65 7.71 -4.13 -8.24
CA ALA A 65 8.27 -5.14 -9.13
C ALA A 65 7.92 -6.57 -8.67
N PHE A 66 8.04 -6.84 -7.37
CA PHE A 66 7.57 -8.09 -6.77
C PHE A 66 6.08 -8.34 -7.06
N ALA A 67 5.24 -7.34 -6.78
CA ALA A 67 3.79 -7.46 -6.94
C ALA A 67 3.38 -7.67 -8.41
N CYS A 68 3.97 -6.93 -9.35
CA CYS A 68 3.75 -7.12 -10.79
C CYS A 68 4.18 -8.53 -11.25
N GLY A 69 5.31 -9.03 -10.72
CA GLY A 69 5.76 -10.39 -10.99
C GLY A 69 4.75 -11.44 -10.54
N VAL A 70 4.23 -11.32 -9.31
CA VAL A 70 3.19 -12.25 -8.79
C VAL A 70 1.88 -12.09 -9.57
N THR A 71 1.49 -10.87 -9.94
CA THR A 71 0.30 -10.62 -10.78
C THR A 71 0.42 -11.32 -12.13
N ALA A 72 1.59 -11.28 -12.77
CA ALA A 72 1.85 -12.01 -14.02
C ALA A 72 1.71 -13.53 -13.86
N VAL A 73 2.17 -14.08 -12.73
CA VAL A 73 2.00 -15.51 -12.40
C VAL A 73 0.52 -15.86 -12.20
N LEU A 74 -0.22 -15.03 -11.44
CA LEU A 74 -1.67 -15.20 -11.25
C LEU A 74 -2.43 -15.21 -12.58
N ALA A 75 -2.11 -14.25 -13.46
CA ALA A 75 -2.71 -14.16 -14.80
C ALA A 75 -2.40 -15.40 -15.66
N GLN A 76 -1.16 -15.92 -15.61
CA GLN A 76 -0.77 -17.14 -16.30
C GLN A 76 -1.54 -18.38 -15.81
N GLN A 77 -1.90 -18.39 -14.52
CA GLN A 77 -2.71 -19.46 -13.92
C GLN A 77 -4.22 -19.26 -14.10
N GLY A 78 -4.64 -18.22 -14.83
CA GLY A 78 -6.03 -17.94 -15.14
C GLY A 78 -6.83 -17.33 -13.98
N VAL A 79 -6.15 -16.86 -12.91
CA VAL A 79 -6.80 -16.21 -11.77
C VAL A 79 -7.31 -14.82 -12.19
N LYS A 80 -8.61 -14.59 -12.00
CA LYS A 80 -9.28 -13.33 -12.36
C LYS A 80 -9.95 -12.73 -11.13
N PRO A 81 -9.36 -11.72 -10.51
CA PRO A 81 -10.01 -11.06 -9.39
C PRO A 81 -11.22 -10.24 -9.85
N ALA A 82 -12.27 -10.22 -9.01
CA ALA A 82 -13.43 -9.36 -9.20
C ALA A 82 -13.13 -7.90 -8.79
N TYR A 83 -12.21 -7.72 -7.85
CA TYR A 83 -11.76 -6.41 -7.34
C TYR A 83 -10.28 -6.46 -6.99
N VAL A 84 -9.64 -5.30 -7.07
CA VAL A 84 -8.27 -5.12 -6.60
C VAL A 84 -8.16 -3.87 -5.74
N ALA A 85 -7.27 -3.91 -4.75
CA ALA A 85 -6.91 -2.76 -3.94
C ALA A 85 -5.48 -2.92 -3.43
N GLY A 86 -4.90 -1.87 -2.88
CA GLY A 86 -3.58 -1.95 -2.30
C GLY A 86 -3.41 -0.94 -1.17
N LEU A 87 -2.49 -1.19 -0.25
CA LEU A 87 -2.20 -0.27 0.84
C LEU A 87 -1.15 0.74 0.38
N SER A 88 -1.52 2.02 0.28
CA SER A 88 -0.61 3.11 -0.11
C SER A 88 0.12 2.81 -1.43
N LEU A 89 1.38 2.39 -1.35
CA LEU A 89 2.18 1.93 -2.49
C LEU A 89 1.49 0.83 -3.31
N GLY A 90 0.83 -0.10 -2.64
CA GLY A 90 0.14 -1.23 -3.27
C GLY A 90 -0.98 -0.81 -4.24
N GLU A 91 -1.46 0.43 -4.17
CA GLU A 91 -2.44 0.96 -5.12
C GLU A 91 -1.86 1.02 -6.56
N TYR A 92 -0.55 1.23 -6.72
CA TYR A 92 0.13 1.18 -8.02
C TYR A 92 0.15 -0.24 -8.59
N SER A 93 0.37 -1.25 -7.74
CA SER A 93 0.27 -2.65 -8.12
C SER A 93 -1.19 -3.05 -8.44
N ALA A 94 -2.17 -2.53 -7.70
CA ALA A 94 -3.57 -2.75 -7.99
C ALA A 94 -3.99 -2.13 -9.34
N LEU A 95 -3.45 -0.97 -9.69
CA LEU A 95 -3.69 -0.32 -10.98
C LEU A 95 -3.02 -1.06 -12.14
N GLU A 96 -1.86 -1.66 -11.91
CA GLU A 96 -1.22 -2.57 -12.88
C GLU A 96 -2.10 -3.82 -13.10
N ALA A 97 -2.52 -4.48 -12.04
CA ALA A 97 -3.40 -5.65 -12.12
C ALA A 97 -4.77 -5.33 -12.76
N ALA A 98 -5.22 -4.08 -12.66
CA ALA A 98 -6.43 -3.59 -13.32
C ALA A 98 -6.22 -3.20 -14.79
N GLY A 99 -5.00 -3.27 -15.33
CA GLY A 99 -4.67 -2.91 -16.72
C GLY A 99 -4.52 -1.41 -16.99
N VAL A 100 -4.51 -0.58 -15.93
CA VAL A 100 -4.28 0.87 -16.07
C VAL A 100 -2.82 1.17 -16.35
N PHE A 101 -1.91 0.41 -15.76
CA PHE A 101 -0.47 0.48 -16.00
C PHE A 101 0.05 -0.83 -16.56
N THR A 102 1.11 -0.76 -17.36
CA THR A 102 2.01 -1.90 -17.59
C THR A 102 2.90 -2.11 -16.36
N ALA A 103 3.50 -3.29 -16.19
CA ALA A 103 4.45 -3.55 -15.13
C ALA A 103 5.61 -2.52 -15.13
N LYS A 104 6.16 -2.22 -16.32
CA LYS A 104 7.17 -1.17 -16.50
C LYS A 104 6.72 0.16 -15.93
N GLN A 105 5.55 0.63 -16.32
CA GLN A 105 5.01 1.91 -15.85
C GLN A 105 4.80 1.91 -14.32
N ALA A 106 4.20 0.87 -13.75
CA ALA A 106 3.93 0.78 -12.32
C ALA A 106 5.23 0.86 -11.50
N ILE A 107 6.28 0.14 -11.92
CA ILE A 107 7.58 0.11 -11.24
C ILE A 107 8.28 1.47 -11.36
N GLU A 108 8.34 2.06 -12.56
CA GLU A 108 8.97 3.36 -12.79
C GLU A 108 8.23 4.50 -12.07
N LEU A 109 6.90 4.46 -12.05
CA LEU A 109 6.08 5.42 -11.29
C LEU A 109 6.27 5.26 -9.78
N ALA A 110 6.43 4.03 -9.28
CA ALA A 110 6.74 3.77 -7.88
C ALA A 110 8.13 4.33 -7.50
N ALA A 111 9.14 4.17 -8.38
CA ALA A 111 10.45 4.78 -8.18
C ALA A 111 10.37 6.30 -8.14
N TYR A 112 9.64 6.91 -9.08
CA TYR A 112 9.42 8.35 -9.09
C TYR A 112 8.69 8.83 -7.83
N ARG A 113 7.62 8.13 -7.42
CA ARG A 113 6.86 8.41 -6.20
C ARG A 113 7.75 8.33 -4.96
N GLY A 114 8.55 7.28 -4.83
CA GLY A 114 9.47 7.11 -3.71
C GLY A 114 10.45 8.27 -3.57
N LYS A 115 11.06 8.69 -4.69
CA LYS A 115 11.96 9.86 -4.73
C LYS A 115 11.24 11.16 -4.39
N ALA A 116 10.05 11.39 -4.95
CA ALA A 116 9.27 12.60 -4.66
C ALA A 116 8.85 12.68 -3.19
N MET A 117 8.47 11.55 -2.58
CA MET A 117 8.14 11.48 -1.15
C MET A 117 9.35 11.68 -0.26
N ALA A 118 10.49 11.09 -0.60
CA ALA A 118 11.74 11.28 0.13
C ALA A 118 12.20 12.76 0.08
N GLU A 119 12.10 13.39 -1.09
CA GLU A 119 12.44 14.82 -1.25
C GLU A 119 11.49 15.72 -0.46
N ALA A 120 10.18 15.46 -0.53
CA ALA A 120 9.18 16.24 0.21
C ALA A 120 9.34 16.12 1.75
N ALA A 121 9.92 15.04 2.24
CA ALA A 121 10.16 14.83 3.67
C ALA A 121 11.44 15.52 4.19
N LYS A 122 12.34 15.97 3.32
CA LYS A 122 13.61 16.56 3.73
C LYS A 122 13.41 17.78 4.60
N GLY A 123 14.13 17.81 5.72
CA GLY A 123 14.13 18.94 6.65
C GLY A 123 12.91 19.05 7.56
N ILE A 124 11.96 18.11 7.45
CA ILE A 124 10.80 18.06 8.34
C ILE A 124 11.14 17.16 9.53
N ASP A 125 11.14 17.73 10.74
CA ASP A 125 11.15 16.92 11.97
C ASP A 125 9.76 16.28 12.12
N CYS A 126 9.65 15.01 11.79
CA CYS A 126 8.39 14.30 11.65
C CYS A 126 8.38 12.96 12.38
N GLY A 127 7.19 12.41 12.53
CA GLY A 127 6.97 11.08 13.05
C GLY A 127 5.65 10.49 12.60
N MET A 128 5.54 9.18 12.74
CA MET A 128 4.27 8.46 12.64
C MET A 128 4.14 7.50 13.81
N THR A 129 2.92 7.33 14.31
CA THR A 129 2.64 6.47 15.46
C THR A 129 1.39 5.64 15.21
N ALA A 130 1.51 4.32 15.35
CA ALA A 130 0.37 3.43 15.35
C ALA A 130 -0.34 3.49 16.71
N VAL A 131 -1.64 3.77 16.69
CA VAL A 131 -2.51 3.84 17.86
C VAL A 131 -3.44 2.64 17.86
N LEU A 132 -3.38 1.84 18.95
CA LEU A 132 -4.11 0.59 19.06
C LEU A 132 -5.25 0.71 20.05
N ASN A 133 -6.42 0.17 19.66
CA ASN A 133 -7.63 0.07 20.46
C ASN A 133 -8.16 1.44 20.97
N LEU A 134 -8.12 2.44 20.11
CA LEU A 134 -8.85 3.69 20.27
C LEU A 134 -9.74 3.89 19.06
N ASP A 135 -10.92 4.44 19.26
CA ASP A 135 -11.86 4.68 18.18
C ASP A 135 -11.48 5.91 17.33
N ARG A 136 -12.03 6.01 16.11
CA ARG A 136 -11.69 7.06 15.15
C ARG A 136 -11.99 8.45 15.68
N GLN A 137 -13.14 8.64 16.37
CA GLN A 137 -13.58 9.96 16.82
C GLN A 137 -12.74 10.41 18.01
N ALA A 138 -12.46 9.52 18.96
CA ALA A 138 -11.60 9.82 20.10
C ALA A 138 -10.18 10.19 19.65
N LEU A 139 -9.61 9.45 18.67
CA LEU A 139 -8.30 9.79 18.13
C LEU A 139 -8.30 11.09 17.34
N ALA A 140 -9.35 11.39 16.56
CA ALA A 140 -9.49 12.65 15.85
C ALA A 140 -9.49 13.84 16.83
N ALA A 141 -10.22 13.75 17.95
CA ALA A 141 -10.22 14.76 19.00
C ALA A 141 -8.83 14.98 19.63
N CYS A 142 -8.04 13.90 19.80
CA CYS A 142 -6.64 14.01 20.25
C CYS A 142 -5.76 14.76 19.21
N CYS A 143 -5.95 14.46 17.94
CA CYS A 143 -5.23 15.13 16.85
C CYS A 143 -5.60 16.63 16.79
N GLU A 144 -6.88 16.97 16.92
CA GLU A 144 -7.35 18.38 16.93
C GLU A 144 -6.72 19.17 18.07
N GLN A 145 -6.67 18.59 19.28
CA GLN A 145 -6.02 19.23 20.44
C GLN A 145 -4.52 19.41 20.24
N ALA A 146 -3.85 18.49 19.56
CA ALA A 146 -2.43 18.57 19.28
C ALA A 146 -2.06 19.47 18.09
N ALA A 147 -3.05 19.84 17.25
CA ALA A 147 -2.83 20.57 15.97
C ALA A 147 -2.22 21.97 16.15
N GLN A 148 -2.32 22.55 17.34
CA GLN A 148 -1.63 23.80 17.68
C GLN A 148 -0.09 23.69 17.66
N LEU A 149 0.46 22.47 17.75
CA LEU A 149 1.90 22.19 17.70
C LEU A 149 2.38 21.83 16.29
N GLY A 150 1.48 21.69 15.31
CA GLY A 150 1.80 21.32 13.95
C GLY A 150 0.76 20.37 13.33
N CYS A 151 1.07 19.90 12.13
CA CYS A 151 0.24 18.97 11.40
C CYS A 151 0.26 17.56 12.04
N VAL A 152 -0.92 16.99 12.35
CA VAL A 152 -1.05 15.64 12.90
C VAL A 152 -2.41 15.00 12.59
N PRO A 153 -2.71 14.67 11.34
CA PRO A 153 -3.92 13.92 11.01
C PRO A 153 -3.80 12.43 11.36
N ILE A 154 -4.93 11.73 11.29
CA ILE A 154 -4.95 10.27 11.15
C ILE A 154 -4.58 9.96 9.70
N CYS A 155 -3.40 9.36 9.50
CA CYS A 155 -2.85 9.04 8.17
C CYS A 155 -3.41 7.74 7.59
N ASN A 156 -3.63 6.72 8.45
CA ASN A 156 -4.15 5.43 8.04
C ASN A 156 -5.26 4.96 8.97
N TYR A 157 -6.35 4.56 8.37
CA TYR A 157 -7.43 3.79 8.96
C TYR A 157 -7.26 2.34 8.51
N ASN A 158 -6.44 1.57 9.25
CA ASN A 158 -6.01 0.24 8.78
C ASN A 158 -7.08 -0.84 8.96
N CYS A 159 -7.61 -0.95 10.17
CA CYS A 159 -8.67 -1.90 10.53
C CYS A 159 -9.28 -1.49 11.88
N PRO A 160 -10.38 -2.10 12.34
CA PRO A 160 -10.92 -1.85 13.66
C PRO A 160 -9.85 -1.93 14.75
N GLY A 161 -9.70 -0.85 15.51
CA GLY A 161 -8.72 -0.73 16.59
C GLY A 161 -7.26 -0.58 16.14
N GLN A 162 -6.99 -0.22 14.89
CA GLN A 162 -5.63 0.11 14.44
C GLN A 162 -5.63 1.30 13.49
N LEU A 163 -5.21 2.44 14.01
CA LEU A 163 -5.08 3.71 13.32
C LEU A 163 -3.62 4.17 13.34
N VAL A 164 -3.24 5.04 12.41
CA VAL A 164 -1.91 5.65 12.41
C VAL A 164 -2.06 7.17 12.32
N ILE A 165 -1.42 7.87 13.23
CA ILE A 165 -1.25 9.33 13.16
C ILE A 165 0.15 9.65 12.62
N GLY A 166 0.28 10.78 11.92
CA GLY A 166 1.58 11.20 11.40
C GLY A 166 1.61 12.69 11.13
N GLY A 167 2.79 13.26 11.08
CA GLY A 167 2.97 14.67 10.87
C GLY A 167 4.23 15.21 11.53
N GLU A 168 4.17 16.47 11.99
CA GLU A 168 5.27 17.10 12.72
C GLU A 168 5.44 16.44 14.09
N LYS A 169 6.68 16.14 14.44
CA LYS A 169 7.01 15.29 15.59
C LYS A 169 6.40 15.77 16.90
N ALA A 170 6.48 17.07 17.22
CA ALA A 170 5.92 17.62 18.44
C ALA A 170 4.39 17.40 18.52
N ALA A 171 3.68 17.57 17.40
CA ALA A 171 2.23 17.35 17.34
C ALA A 171 1.88 15.86 17.43
N VAL A 172 2.64 14.98 16.79
CA VAL A 172 2.47 13.51 16.85
C VAL A 172 2.70 13.01 18.27
N ASP A 173 3.76 13.46 18.94
CA ASP A 173 4.07 13.06 20.31
C ASP A 173 2.97 13.53 21.29
N LYS A 174 2.45 14.74 21.12
CA LYS A 174 1.33 15.26 21.92
C LYS A 174 0.05 14.46 21.67
N ALA A 175 -0.31 14.22 20.40
CA ALA A 175 -1.50 13.43 20.05
C ALA A 175 -1.41 12.00 20.59
N ALA A 176 -0.23 11.37 20.53
CA ALA A 176 0.00 10.04 21.08
C ALA A 176 -0.14 10.00 22.62
N ALA A 177 0.30 11.05 23.33
CA ALA A 177 0.12 11.18 24.77
C ALA A 177 -1.37 11.31 25.11
N LEU A 178 -2.10 12.20 24.44
CA LEU A 178 -3.55 12.36 24.59
C LEU A 178 -4.32 11.08 24.26
N ALA A 179 -3.92 10.35 23.23
CA ALA A 179 -4.52 9.07 22.87
C ALA A 179 -4.37 8.03 23.98
N LYS A 180 -3.22 7.98 24.68
CA LYS A 180 -3.03 7.11 25.84
C LYS A 180 -3.94 7.50 26.99
N GLU A 181 -4.08 8.79 27.29
CA GLU A 181 -4.99 9.32 28.31
C GLU A 181 -6.45 9.01 27.96
N ALA A 182 -6.80 9.04 26.67
CA ALA A 182 -8.12 8.68 26.15
C ALA A 182 -8.40 7.16 26.09
N GLY A 183 -7.45 6.32 26.52
CA GLY A 183 -7.64 4.87 26.65
C GLY A 183 -7.04 4.02 25.52
N ALA A 184 -6.20 4.58 24.66
CA ALA A 184 -5.46 3.79 23.68
C ALA A 184 -4.59 2.75 24.40
N ARG A 185 -4.73 1.47 23.98
CA ARG A 185 -3.96 0.37 24.60
C ARG A 185 -2.46 0.52 24.38
N ARG A 186 -2.05 0.97 23.19
CA ARG A 186 -0.66 1.23 22.83
C ARG A 186 -0.57 2.35 21.79
N CYS A 187 0.49 3.15 21.90
CA CYS A 187 0.95 4.06 20.88
C CYS A 187 2.39 3.65 20.53
N ILE A 188 2.60 3.17 19.30
CA ILE A 188 3.87 2.56 18.86
C ILE A 188 4.47 3.47 17.79
N PRO A 189 5.59 4.17 18.06
CA PRO A 189 6.30 4.92 17.05
C PRO A 189 6.75 4.02 15.89
N LEU A 190 6.53 4.47 14.67
CA LEU A 190 6.92 3.76 13.46
C LEU A 190 8.27 4.28 12.95
N LYS A 191 9.10 3.38 12.42
CA LYS A 191 10.35 3.73 11.75
C LYS A 191 10.04 4.16 10.32
N VAL A 192 9.81 5.43 10.11
CA VAL A 192 9.49 6.02 8.81
C VAL A 192 10.39 7.20 8.50
N SER A 193 10.61 7.48 7.22
CA SER A 193 11.46 8.57 6.73
C SER A 193 10.70 9.87 6.44
N GLY A 194 9.38 9.89 6.64
CA GLY A 194 8.57 11.07 6.34
C GLY A 194 7.18 11.05 6.93
N PRO A 195 6.49 12.21 6.96
CA PRO A 195 5.12 12.37 7.44
C PRO A 195 4.11 11.96 6.37
N PHE A 196 4.17 10.69 5.93
CA PHE A 196 3.41 10.17 4.81
C PHE A 196 1.90 10.28 5.02
N HIS A 197 1.16 10.49 3.92
CA HIS A 197 -0.30 10.63 3.93
C HIS A 197 -0.79 11.82 4.78
N THR A 198 -0.01 12.88 4.79
CA THR A 198 -0.37 14.18 5.37
C THR A 198 -0.25 15.29 4.33
N ARG A 199 -0.85 16.46 4.60
CA ARG A 199 -0.68 17.65 3.75
C ARG A 199 0.78 18.09 3.56
N LEU A 200 1.69 17.65 4.43
CA LEU A 200 3.13 17.91 4.30
C LEU A 200 3.74 17.23 3.07
N MET A 201 3.06 16.21 2.51
CA MET A 201 3.44 15.55 1.27
C MET A 201 2.89 16.27 0.00
N ALA A 202 2.30 17.46 0.13
CA ALA A 202 1.83 18.23 -1.03
C ALA A 202 2.91 18.43 -2.11
N PRO A 203 4.20 18.70 -1.79
CA PRO A 203 5.24 18.78 -2.82
C PRO A 203 5.42 17.48 -3.62
N ALA A 204 5.25 16.32 -2.98
CA ALA A 204 5.26 15.04 -3.69
C ALA A 204 4.01 14.90 -4.59
N GLY A 205 2.85 15.35 -4.14
CA GLY A 205 1.63 15.43 -4.95
C GLY A 205 1.82 16.29 -6.20
N ASP A 206 2.42 17.47 -6.06
CA ASP A 206 2.72 18.38 -7.17
C ASP A 206 3.71 17.76 -8.18
N ALA A 207 4.73 17.05 -7.68
CA ALA A 207 5.67 16.33 -8.54
C ALA A 207 4.97 15.21 -9.31
N LEU A 208 4.11 14.43 -8.65
CA LEU A 208 3.31 13.38 -9.30
C LEU A 208 2.33 13.96 -10.32
N ALA A 209 1.68 15.09 -10.03
CA ALA A 209 0.79 15.75 -10.99
C ALA A 209 1.53 16.13 -12.29
N LYS A 210 2.75 16.66 -12.18
CA LYS A 210 3.61 16.96 -13.33
C LYS A 210 4.00 15.70 -14.10
N ARG A 211 4.36 14.63 -13.40
CA ARG A 211 4.73 13.36 -14.03
C ARG A 211 3.55 12.73 -14.77
N PHE A 212 2.37 12.75 -14.18
CA PHE A 212 1.15 12.18 -14.76
C PHE A 212 0.62 12.97 -15.97
N ALA A 213 0.98 14.23 -16.14
CA ALA A 213 0.57 15.02 -17.30
C ALA A 213 1.01 14.44 -18.65
N SER A 214 2.09 13.66 -18.66
CA SER A 214 2.63 12.98 -19.85
C SER A 214 2.54 11.45 -19.79
N GLU A 215 1.98 10.90 -18.70
CA GLU A 215 1.87 9.45 -18.52
C GLU A 215 0.58 8.93 -19.12
N PRO A 216 0.62 7.91 -19.99
CA PRO A 216 -0.59 7.28 -20.48
C PRO A 216 -1.23 6.41 -19.38
N PHE A 217 -2.54 6.58 -19.18
CA PHE A 217 -3.36 5.75 -18.31
C PHE A 217 -4.28 4.89 -19.17
N GLY A 218 -4.19 3.58 -19.03
CA GLY A 218 -5.06 2.62 -19.71
C GLY A 218 -6.47 2.58 -19.11
N GLU A 219 -7.36 1.87 -19.77
CA GLU A 219 -8.70 1.61 -19.27
C GLU A 219 -8.66 0.55 -18.15
N MET A 220 -9.36 0.84 -17.06
CA MET A 220 -9.46 -0.06 -15.91
C MET A 220 -10.35 -1.26 -16.25
N GLN A 221 -9.76 -2.46 -16.34
CA GLN A 221 -10.45 -3.71 -16.67
C GLN A 221 -11.04 -4.42 -15.43
N VAL A 222 -10.47 -4.17 -14.26
CA VAL A 222 -10.94 -4.67 -12.97
C VAL A 222 -11.17 -3.49 -12.04
N PRO A 223 -12.30 -3.40 -11.34
CA PRO A 223 -12.55 -2.32 -10.39
C PRO A 223 -11.49 -2.22 -9.31
N VAL A 224 -10.93 -1.02 -9.15
CA VAL A 224 -9.97 -0.68 -8.09
C VAL A 224 -10.69 0.08 -6.98
N LEU A 225 -10.41 -0.27 -5.72
CA LEU A 225 -10.80 0.54 -4.58
C LEU A 225 -9.64 1.45 -4.20
N PHE A 226 -9.90 2.76 -4.16
CA PHE A 226 -8.87 3.80 -3.99
C PHE A 226 -8.70 4.19 -2.53
N ASN A 227 -7.45 4.30 -2.08
CA ASN A 227 -7.09 4.57 -0.68
C ASN A 227 -7.71 5.85 -0.13
N CYS A 228 -7.68 6.93 -0.91
CA CYS A 228 -8.20 8.23 -0.49
C CYS A 228 -9.74 8.34 -0.53
N LEU A 229 -10.43 7.27 -0.98
CA LEU A 229 -11.88 7.16 -1.02
C LEU A 229 -12.41 6.05 -0.11
N GLY A 230 -11.63 4.98 0.15
CA GLY A 230 -12.09 3.74 0.80
C GLY A 230 -13.10 2.96 -0.02
N ARG A 231 -13.20 3.22 -1.33
CA ARG A 231 -14.17 2.64 -2.27
C ARG A 231 -13.75 2.84 -3.71
N GLU A 232 -14.55 2.36 -4.66
CA GLU A 232 -14.39 2.59 -6.09
C GLU A 232 -14.49 4.10 -6.42
N LYS A 233 -13.83 4.51 -7.49
CA LYS A 233 -13.99 5.89 -8.01
C LYS A 233 -15.38 6.08 -8.63
N ALA A 234 -15.88 7.30 -8.59
CA ALA A 234 -17.04 7.71 -9.39
C ALA A 234 -16.61 7.96 -10.85
N GLU A 235 -17.59 8.03 -11.76
CA GLU A 235 -17.33 8.22 -13.19
C GLU A 235 -16.51 9.49 -13.48
N GLN A 236 -16.84 10.58 -12.77
CA GLN A 236 -16.15 11.88 -12.92
C GLN A 236 -14.76 11.93 -12.28
N ASP A 237 -14.38 10.96 -11.45
CA ASP A 237 -13.08 10.94 -10.80
C ASP A 237 -11.99 10.49 -11.78
N SER A 238 -10.89 11.22 -11.86
CA SER A 238 -9.74 10.83 -12.66
C SER A 238 -8.68 10.10 -11.81
N ILE A 239 -8.14 9.02 -12.34
CA ILE A 239 -7.11 8.22 -11.65
C ILE A 239 -5.88 9.09 -11.30
N PRO A 240 -5.31 9.91 -12.22
CA PRO A 240 -4.21 10.80 -11.87
C PRO A 240 -4.51 11.70 -10.67
N ALA A 241 -5.69 12.32 -10.63
CA ALA A 241 -6.08 13.19 -9.52
C ALA A 241 -6.22 12.41 -8.20
N LEU A 242 -6.74 11.18 -8.24
CA LEU A 242 -6.83 10.32 -7.05
C LEU A 242 -5.45 9.92 -6.53
N LEU A 243 -4.49 9.61 -7.39
CA LEU A 243 -3.11 9.28 -6.97
C LEU A 243 -2.37 10.50 -6.40
N VAL A 244 -2.59 11.69 -6.95
CA VAL A 244 -2.07 12.96 -6.39
C VAL A 244 -2.67 13.23 -5.01
N LYS A 245 -3.98 13.00 -4.85
CA LYS A 245 -4.64 13.12 -3.56
C LYS A 245 -4.14 12.07 -2.56
N GLN A 246 -3.95 10.83 -3.00
CA GLN A 246 -3.57 9.70 -2.16
C GLN A 246 -2.27 9.95 -1.38
N VAL A 247 -1.23 10.50 -2.01
CA VAL A 247 0.09 10.67 -1.38
C VAL A 247 0.07 11.70 -0.23
N GLN A 248 -0.91 12.61 -0.23
CA GLN A 248 -1.02 13.72 0.74
C GLN A 248 -2.29 13.68 1.60
N SER A 249 -3.03 12.57 1.58
CA SER A 249 -4.26 12.39 2.35
C SER A 249 -4.34 10.99 2.97
N SER A 250 -5.27 10.82 3.90
CA SER A 250 -5.47 9.56 4.63
C SER A 250 -5.73 8.37 3.72
N VAL A 251 -5.25 7.21 4.15
CA VAL A 251 -5.53 5.89 3.58
C VAL A 251 -6.67 5.23 4.35
N TYR A 252 -7.79 4.98 3.68
CA TYR A 252 -9.00 4.40 4.27
C TYR A 252 -9.08 2.88 4.00
N MET A 253 -8.09 2.11 4.53
CA MET A 253 -8.02 0.66 4.28
C MET A 253 -9.16 -0.10 4.95
N GLU A 254 -9.55 0.28 6.18
CA GLU A 254 -10.71 -0.32 6.85
C GLU A 254 -12.00 -0.14 6.03
N ASP A 255 -12.20 1.06 5.49
CA ASP A 255 -13.39 1.37 4.66
C ASP A 255 -13.34 0.59 3.34
N THR A 256 -12.14 0.47 2.73
CA THR A 256 -11.90 -0.41 1.56
C THR A 256 -12.30 -1.85 1.85
N LEU A 257 -11.86 -2.40 2.97
CA LEU A 257 -12.20 -3.79 3.36
C LEU A 257 -13.72 -3.95 3.60
N ARG A 258 -14.34 -3.01 4.33
CA ARG A 258 -15.80 -3.03 4.54
C ARG A 258 -16.55 -2.99 3.22
N ARG A 259 -16.10 -2.14 2.29
CA ARG A 259 -16.68 -2.04 0.95
C ARG A 259 -16.55 -3.33 0.15
N LEU A 260 -15.42 -4.04 0.22
CA LEU A 260 -15.27 -5.37 -0.39
C LEU A 260 -16.28 -6.38 0.19
N GLY A 261 -16.51 -6.35 1.50
CA GLY A 261 -17.54 -7.16 2.15
C GLY A 261 -18.96 -6.84 1.63
N GLU A 262 -19.32 -5.54 1.52
CA GLU A 262 -20.61 -5.09 0.94
C GLU A 262 -20.77 -5.55 -0.51
N LEU A 263 -19.67 -5.59 -1.27
CA LEU A 263 -19.64 -6.08 -2.64
C LEU A 263 -19.72 -7.62 -2.73
N GLY A 264 -19.78 -8.31 -1.61
CA GLY A 264 -19.92 -9.77 -1.53
C GLY A 264 -18.64 -10.53 -1.84
N VAL A 265 -17.48 -9.93 -1.60
CA VAL A 265 -16.19 -10.63 -1.66
C VAL A 265 -16.12 -11.65 -0.53
N ASP A 266 -15.82 -12.88 -0.87
CA ASP A 266 -15.73 -14.02 0.06
C ASP A 266 -14.32 -14.62 0.15
N HIS A 267 -13.43 -14.28 -0.81
CA HIS A 267 -12.02 -14.66 -0.81
C HIS A 267 -11.11 -13.45 -1.06
N ILE A 268 -10.03 -13.37 -0.30
CA ILE A 268 -9.01 -12.32 -0.44
C ILE A 268 -7.64 -12.97 -0.53
N LEU A 269 -6.87 -12.56 -1.54
CA LEU A 269 -5.46 -12.90 -1.70
C LEU A 269 -4.61 -11.66 -1.43
N GLU A 270 -3.80 -11.69 -0.39
CA GLU A 270 -2.77 -10.67 -0.14
C GLU A 270 -1.52 -11.03 -0.95
N VAL A 271 -1.05 -10.12 -1.78
CA VAL A 271 0.20 -10.21 -2.54
C VAL A 271 1.22 -9.26 -1.93
N GLY A 272 2.31 -9.82 -1.40
CA GLY A 272 3.39 -9.04 -0.79
C GLY A 272 4.10 -9.82 0.30
N PRO A 273 5.29 -9.37 0.74
CA PRO A 273 5.95 -9.95 1.88
C PRO A 273 5.14 -9.74 3.16
N GLY A 274 5.15 -10.75 4.02
CA GLY A 274 4.41 -10.75 5.28
C GLY A 274 2.90 -11.04 5.15
N SER A 275 2.12 -10.56 6.12
CA SER A 275 0.68 -10.85 6.23
C SER A 275 -0.11 -9.73 6.93
N ALA A 276 0.31 -8.49 6.72
CA ALA A 276 -0.30 -7.35 7.40
C ALA A 276 -1.75 -7.12 6.98
N LEU A 277 -2.03 -7.22 5.67
CA LEU A 277 -3.39 -7.04 5.14
C LEU A 277 -4.31 -8.18 5.53
N ALA A 278 -3.83 -9.43 5.55
CA ALA A 278 -4.58 -10.57 6.08
C ALA A 278 -4.97 -10.36 7.55
N GLY A 279 -4.07 -9.76 8.34
CA GLY A 279 -4.36 -9.35 9.70
C GLY A 279 -5.48 -8.29 9.79
N PHE A 280 -5.52 -7.34 8.85
CA PHE A 280 -6.60 -6.34 8.76
C PHE A 280 -7.91 -6.97 8.30
N VAL A 281 -7.86 -7.85 7.29
CA VAL A 281 -9.03 -8.62 6.81
C VAL A 281 -9.65 -9.40 7.95
N LYS A 282 -8.86 -10.17 8.70
CA LYS A 282 -9.36 -10.98 9.84
C LYS A 282 -10.11 -10.16 10.87
N LYS A 283 -9.68 -8.91 11.11
CA LYS A 283 -10.34 -8.01 12.07
C LYS A 283 -11.57 -7.31 11.50
N THR A 284 -11.59 -7.05 10.20
CA THR A 284 -12.66 -6.27 9.55
C THR A 284 -13.75 -7.14 8.96
N LEU A 285 -13.39 -8.29 8.40
CA LEU A 285 -14.23 -9.23 7.68
C LEU A 285 -14.03 -10.67 8.19
N PRO A 286 -14.45 -11.01 9.42
CA PRO A 286 -14.10 -12.27 10.07
C PRO A 286 -14.64 -13.54 9.37
N GLY A 287 -15.52 -13.38 8.38
CA GLY A 287 -16.08 -14.50 7.60
C GLY A 287 -15.44 -14.70 6.22
N VAL A 288 -14.50 -13.85 5.84
CA VAL A 288 -13.84 -13.92 4.52
C VAL A 288 -12.60 -14.81 4.59
N VAL A 289 -12.47 -15.72 3.61
CA VAL A 289 -11.27 -16.55 3.48
C VAL A 289 -10.11 -15.68 2.98
N CYS A 290 -8.97 -15.74 3.66
CA CYS A 290 -7.83 -14.91 3.28
C CYS A 290 -6.55 -15.74 3.29
N ALA A 291 -5.74 -15.59 2.24
CA ALA A 291 -4.39 -16.14 2.13
C ALA A 291 -3.39 -15.02 1.80
N SER A 292 -2.15 -15.15 2.28
CA SER A 292 -1.04 -14.26 1.95
C SER A 292 -0.04 -14.99 1.07
N VAL A 293 0.49 -14.31 0.06
CA VAL A 293 1.42 -14.85 -0.93
C VAL A 293 2.68 -14.02 -1.01
N GLU A 294 3.75 -14.62 -0.55
CA GLU A 294 5.12 -14.13 -0.66
C GLU A 294 6.00 -15.12 -1.44
N THR A 295 5.66 -16.42 -1.42
CA THR A 295 6.43 -17.49 -2.05
C THR A 295 5.56 -18.29 -3.03
N PRO A 296 6.21 -19.00 -4.02
CA PRO A 296 5.49 -19.92 -4.91
C PRO A 296 4.73 -21.02 -4.16
N GLU A 297 5.26 -21.49 -3.05
CA GLU A 297 4.62 -22.51 -2.22
C GLU A 297 3.30 -21.98 -1.63
N GLN A 298 3.31 -20.77 -1.07
CA GLN A 298 2.10 -20.14 -0.52
C GLN A 298 1.05 -19.91 -1.61
N LEU A 299 1.46 -19.46 -2.80
CA LEU A 299 0.55 -19.29 -3.93
C LEU A 299 -0.09 -20.63 -4.32
N ASN A 300 0.72 -21.67 -4.51
CA ASN A 300 0.22 -22.99 -4.87
C ASN A 300 -0.72 -23.57 -3.81
N ALA A 301 -0.41 -23.36 -2.53
CA ALA A 301 -1.26 -23.80 -1.42
C ALA A 301 -2.62 -23.10 -1.46
N ALA A 302 -2.64 -21.77 -1.64
CA ALA A 302 -3.88 -20.99 -1.73
C ALA A 302 -4.75 -21.43 -2.92
N LEU A 303 -4.15 -21.53 -4.12
CA LEU A 303 -4.90 -21.92 -5.33
C LEU A 303 -5.37 -23.37 -5.28
N THR A 304 -4.59 -24.28 -4.66
CA THR A 304 -5.02 -25.68 -4.47
C THR A 304 -6.20 -25.74 -3.51
N ALA A 305 -6.17 -25.00 -2.41
CA ALA A 305 -7.26 -24.95 -1.44
C ALA A 305 -8.56 -24.40 -2.04
N TRP A 306 -8.46 -23.50 -3.03
CA TRP A 306 -9.62 -22.86 -3.66
C TRP A 306 -10.02 -23.46 -5.02
N LYS A 307 -9.35 -24.54 -5.45
CA LYS A 307 -9.47 -25.11 -6.80
C LYS A 307 -10.91 -25.47 -7.21
N GLU A 308 -11.74 -25.90 -6.27
CA GLU A 308 -13.13 -26.26 -6.55
C GLU A 308 -14.05 -25.03 -6.63
N GLU A 309 -13.55 -23.86 -6.23
CA GLU A 309 -14.30 -22.60 -6.18
C GLU A 309 -13.82 -21.58 -7.24
N LEU A 310 -12.60 -21.79 -7.81
CA LEU A 310 -12.04 -21.03 -8.92
C LEU A 310 -12.73 -21.40 -10.24
#